data_dabbb5ab514e7e3df95407f28bc3577d
#
_entry.id   dabbb5ab514e7e3df95407f28bc3577d
#
_cell.length_a   1.000
_cell.length_b   1.000
_cell.length_c   1.000
_cell.angle_alpha   90.00
_cell.angle_beta   90.00
_cell.angle_gamma   90.00
#
_symmetry.space_group_name_H-M   'P 1'
#
loop_
_entity.id
_entity.type
_entity.pdbx_description
1 polymer ?
#
loop_
_entity_poly.entity_id
_entity_poly.type
_entity_poly.pdbx_seq_one_letter_code
_entity_poly.pdbx_strand_id
1 'polypeptide(L)'
;MKRREFIKKAGVGAAAVAATAVNAPYVIAQKKTTIKWRMQTYAGPALAAHVIKPSIDAFNKAANGEMVIELYNADQLVPHGELFRALTKGTIDAVQSDDDSIAAPVDVAIFAAYFPFASRYSLDVPVLWNWYGLNEIWEEAYAEVKGVTWLSAGAWDPCNFATSKPIYHVEDFKG
;
A
#
# COMPACT_ATOMS: atom_id res chain seq x y z
N MET A 1 74.09 -1.41 -14.10
CA MET A 1 73.21 -0.66 -13.20
C MET A 1 73.48 -1.13 -11.77
N LYS A 2 73.89 -0.23 -10.86
CA LYS A 2 74.21 -0.59 -9.47
C LYS A 2 72.88 -0.80 -8.68
N ARG A 3 72.79 -1.85 -7.88
CA ARG A 3 71.62 -2.26 -7.08
C ARG A 3 70.94 -1.08 -6.34
N ARG A 4 71.74 -0.10 -5.89
CA ARG A 4 71.27 1.12 -5.19
C ARG A 4 70.43 2.06 -6.07
N GLU A 5 70.67 2.13 -7.36
CA GLU A 5 69.93 3.00 -8.28
C GLU A 5 68.55 2.38 -8.65
N PHE A 6 68.53 1.04 -8.71
CA PHE A 6 67.25 0.32 -8.94
C PHE A 6 66.28 0.50 -7.77
N ILE A 7 66.76 0.39 -6.52
CA ILE A 7 65.95 0.60 -5.34
C ILE A 7 65.41 2.03 -5.22
N LYS A 8 66.23 3.05 -5.57
CA LYS A 8 65.77 4.44 -5.56
C LYS A 8 64.69 4.71 -6.63
N LYS A 9 64.81 4.14 -7.81
CA LYS A 9 63.81 4.29 -8.88
C LYS A 9 62.54 3.46 -8.59
N ALA A 10 62.62 2.30 -7.99
CA ALA A 10 61.46 1.52 -7.58
C ALA A 10 60.71 2.16 -6.40
N GLY A 11 61.39 2.82 -5.47
CA GLY A 11 60.78 3.53 -4.34
C GLY A 11 59.95 4.75 -4.78
N VAL A 12 60.43 5.49 -5.77
CA VAL A 12 59.71 6.66 -6.31
C VAL A 12 58.46 6.21 -7.10
N GLY A 13 58.52 5.10 -7.83
CA GLY A 13 57.37 4.53 -8.54
C GLY A 13 56.27 4.04 -7.60
N ALA A 14 56.68 3.38 -6.50
CA ALA A 14 55.70 2.91 -5.50
C ALA A 14 55.01 4.02 -4.73
N ALA A 15 55.72 5.11 -4.44
CA ALA A 15 55.10 6.30 -3.79
C ALA A 15 54.11 7.04 -4.70
N ALA A 16 54.37 7.08 -6.01
CA ALA A 16 53.43 7.73 -6.96
C ALA A 16 52.14 6.91 -7.15
N VAL A 17 52.21 5.59 -7.13
CA VAL A 17 51.03 4.71 -7.22
C VAL A 17 50.21 4.75 -5.92
N ALA A 18 50.83 4.86 -4.74
CA ALA A 18 50.13 4.99 -3.49
C ALA A 18 49.41 6.35 -3.34
N ALA A 19 49.96 7.45 -3.90
CA ALA A 19 49.33 8.76 -3.86
C ALA A 19 48.07 8.87 -4.75
N THR A 20 47.99 8.09 -5.82
CA THR A 20 46.79 8.05 -6.69
C THR A 20 45.67 7.17 -6.15
N ALA A 21 46.01 6.20 -5.28
CA ALA A 21 45.00 5.34 -4.66
C ALA A 21 44.20 6.01 -3.51
N VAL A 22 44.73 7.12 -2.94
CA VAL A 22 44.10 7.81 -1.82
C VAL A 22 43.03 8.81 -2.28
N ASN A 23 42.96 9.15 -3.57
CA ASN A 23 41.96 10.09 -4.12
C ASN A 23 40.84 9.42 -4.92
N ALA A 24 40.69 8.10 -4.85
CA ALA A 24 39.47 7.48 -5.33
C ALA A 24 38.34 7.91 -4.37
N PRO A 25 37.31 8.64 -4.81
CA PRO A 25 36.18 8.90 -3.95
C PRO A 25 35.60 7.54 -3.56
N TYR A 26 35.62 7.23 -2.27
CA TYR A 26 34.86 6.11 -1.76
C TYR A 26 33.38 6.42 -2.03
N VAL A 27 32.87 6.00 -3.17
CA VAL A 27 31.46 5.89 -3.40
C VAL A 27 31.00 4.77 -2.48
N ILE A 28 30.65 5.11 -1.23
CA ILE A 28 29.86 4.23 -0.39
C ILE A 28 28.52 4.19 -1.11
N ALA A 29 28.31 3.21 -1.96
CA ALA A 29 27.02 2.86 -2.46
C ALA A 29 26.21 2.49 -1.20
N GLN A 30 25.48 3.45 -0.65
CA GLN A 30 24.52 3.19 0.40
C GLN A 30 23.60 2.13 -0.17
N LYS A 31 23.63 0.95 0.40
CA LYS A 31 22.73 -0.13 0.02
C LYS A 31 21.33 0.38 0.33
N LYS A 32 20.61 0.84 -0.71
CA LYS A 32 19.28 1.39 -0.58
C LYS A 32 18.40 0.31 0.02
N THR A 33 18.00 0.47 1.27
CA THR A 33 17.13 -0.50 1.94
C THR A 33 15.76 -0.38 1.32
N THR A 34 15.29 -1.43 0.67
CA THR A 34 13.94 -1.51 0.13
C THR A 34 12.93 -1.57 1.28
N ILE A 35 11.98 -0.66 1.28
CA ILE A 35 10.84 -0.71 2.20
C ILE A 35 9.90 -1.81 1.72
N LYS A 36 9.49 -2.72 2.61
CA LYS A 36 8.55 -3.80 2.28
C LYS A 36 7.31 -3.67 3.13
N TRP A 37 6.15 -3.63 2.48
CA TRP A 37 4.86 -3.66 3.13
C TRP A 37 4.12 -4.95 2.81
N ARG A 38 3.60 -5.58 3.85
CA ARG A 38 2.64 -6.69 3.74
C ARG A 38 1.25 -6.08 3.76
N MET A 39 0.57 -6.12 2.64
CA MET A 39 -0.79 -5.62 2.50
C MET A 39 -1.77 -6.78 2.36
N GLN A 40 -2.72 -6.91 3.27
CA GLN A 40 -3.79 -7.86 3.11
C GLN A 40 -5.07 -7.17 2.66
N THR A 41 -5.72 -7.77 1.66
CA THR A 41 -7.04 -7.36 1.19
C THR A 41 -8.13 -8.26 1.76
N TYR A 42 -9.36 -7.76 1.80
CA TYR A 42 -10.55 -8.56 2.05
C TYR A 42 -10.93 -9.44 0.85
N ALA A 43 -10.37 -9.16 -0.32
CA ALA A 43 -10.72 -9.82 -1.58
C ALA A 43 -10.19 -11.25 -1.63
N GLY A 44 -11.04 -12.15 -2.11
CA GLY A 44 -10.63 -13.50 -2.48
C GLY A 44 -9.70 -13.51 -3.72
N PRO A 45 -9.10 -14.68 -4.07
CA PRO A 45 -8.05 -14.77 -5.08
C PRO A 45 -8.43 -14.18 -6.45
N ALA A 46 -9.65 -14.37 -6.92
CA ALA A 46 -10.09 -13.89 -8.22
C ALA A 46 -10.15 -12.34 -8.25
N LEU A 47 -10.81 -11.73 -7.28
CA LEU A 47 -10.94 -10.28 -7.19
C LEU A 47 -9.57 -9.62 -6.95
N ALA A 48 -8.77 -10.19 -6.05
CA ALA A 48 -7.42 -9.70 -5.79
C ALA A 48 -6.54 -9.73 -7.04
N ALA A 49 -6.56 -10.82 -7.82
CA ALA A 49 -5.75 -10.97 -9.03
C ALA A 49 -6.14 -10.02 -10.16
N HIS A 50 -7.44 -9.77 -10.35
CA HIS A 50 -7.93 -9.03 -11.51
C HIS A 50 -8.14 -7.53 -11.23
N VAL A 51 -8.35 -7.13 -9.99
CA VAL A 51 -8.67 -5.73 -9.64
C VAL A 51 -7.53 -5.09 -8.83
N ILE A 52 -7.09 -5.73 -7.74
CA ILE A 52 -6.16 -5.10 -6.80
C ILE A 52 -4.72 -5.25 -7.26
N LYS A 53 -4.32 -6.46 -7.64
CA LYS A 53 -2.94 -6.76 -8.04
C LYS A 53 -2.41 -5.88 -9.18
N PRO A 54 -3.16 -5.57 -10.24
CA PRO A 54 -2.67 -4.68 -11.29
C PRO A 54 -2.23 -3.30 -10.77
N SER A 55 -2.97 -2.72 -9.82
CA SER A 55 -2.61 -1.43 -9.20
C SER A 55 -1.34 -1.55 -8.34
N ILE A 56 -1.23 -2.65 -7.57
CA ILE A 56 -0.02 -2.91 -6.76
C ILE A 56 1.20 -3.15 -7.65
N ASP A 57 1.06 -3.92 -8.74
CA ASP A 57 2.15 -4.15 -9.69
C ASP A 57 2.60 -2.84 -10.37
N ALA A 58 1.66 -1.95 -10.72
CA ALA A 58 1.97 -0.63 -11.26
C ALA A 58 2.73 0.23 -10.23
N PHE A 59 2.29 0.24 -8.97
CA PHE A 59 2.99 0.92 -7.89
C PHE A 59 4.40 0.36 -7.70
N ASN A 60 4.55 -0.95 -7.55
CA ASN A 60 5.85 -1.60 -7.35
C ASN A 60 6.82 -1.30 -8.50
N LYS A 61 6.31 -1.25 -9.73
CA LYS A 61 7.10 -0.85 -10.90
C LYS A 61 7.54 0.61 -10.81
N ALA A 62 6.62 1.52 -10.44
CA ALA A 62 6.92 2.95 -10.32
C ALA A 62 7.90 3.23 -9.17
N ALA A 63 7.78 2.50 -8.06
CA ALA A 63 8.67 2.61 -6.90
C ALA A 63 10.11 2.15 -7.17
N ASN A 64 10.37 1.47 -8.30
CA ASN A 64 11.70 1.10 -8.79
C ASN A 64 12.63 0.51 -7.71
N GLY A 65 12.09 -0.38 -6.87
CA GLY A 65 12.82 -1.07 -5.80
C GLY A 65 13.04 -0.25 -4.53
N GLU A 66 12.57 0.98 -4.44
CA GLU A 66 12.60 1.77 -3.20
C GLU A 66 11.59 1.23 -2.19
N MET A 67 10.44 0.81 -2.69
CA MET A 67 9.38 0.22 -1.90
C MET A 67 8.73 -0.93 -2.67
N VAL A 68 8.28 -1.95 -1.94
CA VAL A 68 7.55 -3.09 -2.48
C VAL A 68 6.36 -3.38 -1.59
N ILE A 69 5.17 -3.47 -2.18
CA ILE A 69 3.96 -3.95 -1.53
C ILE A 69 3.77 -5.41 -1.90
N GLU A 70 3.75 -6.28 -0.91
CA GLU A 70 3.44 -7.71 -1.03
C GLU A 70 1.94 -7.89 -0.72
N LEU A 71 1.16 -8.28 -1.75
CA LEU A 71 -0.29 -8.44 -1.64
C LEU A 71 -0.64 -9.84 -1.12
N TYR A 72 -1.46 -9.89 -0.10
CA TYR A 72 -2.06 -11.09 0.48
C TYR A 72 -3.58 -11.04 0.33
N ASN A 73 -4.19 -12.16 -0.05
CA ASN A 73 -5.63 -12.28 -0.19
C ASN A 73 -6.31 -12.37 1.18
N ALA A 74 -7.65 -12.35 1.17
CA ALA A 74 -8.44 -12.56 2.39
C ALA A 74 -7.97 -13.79 3.17
N ASP A 75 -7.89 -13.63 4.50
CA ASP A 75 -7.57 -14.69 5.47
C ASP A 75 -6.19 -15.35 5.33
N GLN A 76 -5.26 -14.78 4.54
CA GLN A 76 -3.92 -15.36 4.38
C GLN A 76 -2.96 -15.07 5.54
N LEU A 77 -3.01 -13.88 6.10
CA LEU A 77 -2.16 -13.49 7.25
C LEU A 77 -2.96 -13.48 8.54
N VAL A 78 -4.14 -12.87 8.51
CA VAL A 78 -5.07 -12.77 9.64
C VAL A 78 -6.51 -12.91 9.15
N PRO A 79 -7.45 -13.37 10.00
CA PRO A 79 -8.87 -13.37 9.67
C PRO A 79 -9.37 -11.97 9.31
N HIS A 80 -10.33 -11.87 8.40
CA HIS A 80 -10.85 -10.61 7.88
C HIS A 80 -11.25 -9.63 9.00
N GLY A 81 -12.05 -10.04 9.97
CA GLY A 81 -12.48 -9.19 11.09
C GLY A 81 -11.35 -8.72 12.02
N GLU A 82 -10.14 -9.26 11.89
CA GLU A 82 -8.96 -8.88 12.69
C GLU A 82 -8.00 -7.93 11.94
N LEU A 83 -8.33 -7.55 10.70
CA LEU A 83 -7.45 -6.75 9.85
C LEU A 83 -7.06 -5.42 10.50
N PHE A 84 -8.02 -4.67 11.02
CA PHE A 84 -7.74 -3.38 11.67
C PHE A 84 -6.85 -3.53 12.90
N ARG A 85 -7.14 -4.53 13.71
CA ARG A 85 -6.33 -4.86 14.89
C ARG A 85 -4.90 -5.30 14.52
N ALA A 86 -4.75 -6.05 13.43
CA ALA A 86 -3.43 -6.46 12.94
C ALA A 86 -2.63 -5.28 12.41
N LEU A 87 -3.29 -4.33 11.73
CA LEU A 87 -2.70 -3.07 11.26
C LEU A 87 -2.18 -2.23 12.44
N THR A 88 -3.03 -1.97 13.44
CA THR A 88 -2.66 -1.17 14.61
C THR A 88 -1.54 -1.79 15.45
N LYS A 89 -1.39 -3.12 15.41
CA LYS A 89 -0.30 -3.85 16.08
C LYS A 89 0.97 -3.99 15.23
N GLY A 90 0.95 -3.55 13.96
CA GLY A 90 2.07 -3.71 13.04
C GLY A 90 2.31 -5.16 12.60
N THR A 91 1.33 -6.06 12.76
CA THR A 91 1.41 -7.42 12.24
C THR A 91 1.32 -7.42 10.71
N ILE A 92 0.57 -6.50 10.14
CA ILE A 92 0.52 -6.15 8.73
C ILE A 92 0.79 -4.66 8.59
N ASP A 93 1.26 -4.25 7.42
CA ASP A 93 1.72 -2.87 7.19
C ASP A 93 0.66 -2.02 6.46
N ALA A 94 -0.25 -2.66 5.73
CA ALA A 94 -1.36 -2.01 5.03
C ALA A 94 -2.57 -2.95 4.92
N VAL A 95 -3.75 -2.33 4.78
CA VAL A 95 -5.03 -3.01 4.58
C VAL A 95 -5.76 -2.36 3.40
N GLN A 96 -6.37 -3.17 2.57
CA GLN A 96 -7.35 -2.73 1.58
C GLN A 96 -8.66 -3.47 1.88
N SER A 97 -9.65 -2.76 2.39
CA SER A 97 -10.94 -3.32 2.81
C SER A 97 -11.98 -2.22 2.97
N ASP A 98 -13.19 -2.61 3.33
CA ASP A 98 -14.25 -1.71 3.78
C ASP A 98 -14.05 -1.41 5.26
N ASP A 99 -14.15 -0.16 5.65
CA ASP A 99 -13.90 0.30 7.02
C ASP A 99 -14.83 -0.37 8.05
N ASP A 100 -16.10 -0.54 7.71
CA ASP A 100 -17.11 -1.15 8.56
C ASP A 100 -16.87 -2.65 8.76
N SER A 101 -16.43 -3.35 7.74
CA SER A 101 -16.23 -4.79 7.78
C SER A 101 -14.99 -5.21 8.58
N ILE A 102 -14.02 -4.30 8.74
CA ILE A 102 -12.80 -4.55 9.53
C ILE A 102 -12.87 -3.97 10.95
N ALA A 103 -14.05 -3.51 11.36
CA ALA A 103 -14.27 -2.89 12.67
C ALA A 103 -13.34 -1.70 12.95
N ALA A 104 -13.13 -0.84 11.96
CA ALA A 104 -12.40 0.41 12.14
C ALA A 104 -13.15 1.29 13.18
N PRO A 105 -12.47 1.79 14.22
CA PRO A 105 -13.10 2.52 15.31
C PRO A 105 -13.30 4.00 14.94
N VAL A 106 -13.86 4.28 13.76
CA VAL A 106 -14.14 5.62 13.26
C VAL A 106 -15.61 5.74 12.85
N ASP A 107 -16.30 6.73 13.38
CA ASP A 107 -17.75 6.88 13.19
C ASP A 107 -18.13 7.10 11.72
N VAL A 108 -17.23 7.68 10.92
CA VAL A 108 -17.47 7.93 9.49
C VAL A 108 -17.52 6.65 8.65
N ALA A 109 -16.98 5.53 9.15
CA ALA A 109 -16.90 4.26 8.42
C ALA A 109 -18.28 3.79 7.92
N ILE A 110 -19.33 4.00 8.70
CA ILE A 110 -20.70 3.61 8.37
C ILE A 110 -21.20 4.33 7.10
N PHE A 111 -20.75 5.55 6.87
CA PHE A 111 -21.20 6.35 5.73
C PHE A 111 -20.50 6.02 4.41
N ALA A 112 -19.36 5.33 4.46
CA ALA A 112 -18.58 5.00 3.27
C ALA A 112 -19.15 3.82 2.49
N ALA A 113 -19.58 2.77 3.20
CA ALA A 113 -19.80 1.48 2.57
C ALA A 113 -21.21 1.31 1.99
N TYR A 114 -22.25 1.66 2.76
CA TYR A 114 -23.61 1.23 2.42
C TYR A 114 -24.68 2.30 2.65
N PHE A 115 -24.30 3.57 2.53
CA PHE A 115 -25.32 4.62 2.67
C PHE A 115 -26.27 4.59 1.45
N PRO A 116 -27.54 4.24 1.64
CA PRO A 116 -28.49 4.11 0.54
C PRO A 116 -28.57 5.38 -0.31
N PHE A 117 -28.51 5.21 -1.62
CA PHE A 117 -28.62 6.31 -2.59
C PHE A 117 -27.50 7.37 -2.51
N ALA A 118 -26.37 7.08 -1.89
CA ALA A 118 -25.26 8.02 -1.75
C ALA A 118 -24.63 8.38 -3.11
N SER A 119 -24.48 7.39 -3.98
CA SER A 119 -24.00 7.60 -5.34
C SER A 119 -24.80 6.76 -6.34
N ARG A 120 -24.93 7.26 -7.56
CA ARG A 120 -25.62 6.53 -8.63
C ARG A 120 -24.68 5.61 -9.40
N TYR A 121 -23.45 6.02 -9.54
CA TYR A 121 -22.44 5.29 -10.30
C TYR A 121 -21.16 5.14 -9.50
N SER A 122 -20.43 4.05 -9.70
CA SER A 122 -19.11 3.81 -9.07
C SER A 122 -18.13 4.95 -9.36
N LEU A 123 -18.26 5.61 -10.52
CA LEU A 123 -17.43 6.76 -10.89
C LEU A 123 -17.72 8.04 -10.07
N ASP A 124 -18.83 8.11 -9.39
CA ASP A 124 -19.14 9.25 -8.51
C ASP A 124 -18.24 9.23 -7.26
N VAL A 125 -17.81 8.05 -6.82
CA VAL A 125 -16.98 7.87 -5.60
C VAL A 125 -15.66 8.63 -5.70
N PRO A 126 -14.79 8.43 -6.71
CA PRO A 126 -13.56 9.22 -6.83
C PRO A 126 -13.79 10.73 -6.88
N VAL A 127 -14.91 11.16 -7.47
CA VAL A 127 -15.27 12.59 -7.54
C VAL A 127 -15.63 13.11 -6.15
N LEU A 128 -16.47 12.40 -5.39
CA LEU A 128 -16.86 12.76 -4.03
C LEU A 128 -15.64 12.85 -3.11
N TRP A 129 -14.76 11.86 -3.19
CA TRP A 129 -13.55 11.82 -2.34
C TRP A 129 -12.54 12.90 -2.70
N ASN A 130 -12.21 13.07 -3.98
CA ASN A 130 -11.09 13.94 -4.38
C ASN A 130 -11.50 15.40 -4.62
N TRP A 131 -12.80 15.69 -4.82
CA TRP A 131 -13.27 17.04 -5.22
C TRP A 131 -14.31 17.64 -4.28
N TYR A 132 -14.96 16.84 -3.44
CA TYR A 132 -16.04 17.28 -2.54
C TYR A 132 -15.72 17.10 -1.06
N GLY A 133 -14.47 16.89 -0.70
CA GLY A 133 -14.00 16.96 0.67
C GLY A 133 -14.21 15.69 1.51
N LEU A 134 -14.61 14.57 0.92
CA LEU A 134 -14.76 13.34 1.71
C LEU A 134 -13.41 12.76 2.14
N ASN A 135 -12.36 12.93 1.35
CA ASN A 135 -11.03 12.45 1.72
C ASN A 135 -10.53 13.14 2.99
N GLU A 136 -10.72 14.46 3.09
CA GLU A 136 -10.34 15.25 4.24
C GLU A 136 -11.08 14.84 5.52
N ILE A 137 -12.38 14.49 5.40
CA ILE A 137 -13.16 13.98 6.53
C ILE A 137 -12.61 12.64 7.04
N TRP A 138 -12.24 11.74 6.12
CA TRP A 138 -11.64 10.46 6.49
C TRP A 138 -10.24 10.64 7.08
N GLU A 139 -9.42 11.49 6.51
CA GLU A 139 -8.10 11.82 7.05
C GLU A 139 -8.20 12.37 8.48
N GLU A 140 -9.14 13.27 8.75
CA GLU A 140 -9.40 13.83 10.08
C GLU A 140 -9.83 12.73 11.06
N ALA A 141 -10.80 11.89 10.68
CA ALA A 141 -11.29 10.81 11.52
C ALA A 141 -10.19 9.77 11.84
N TYR A 142 -9.39 9.41 10.86
CA TYR A 142 -8.29 8.46 11.08
C TYR A 142 -7.08 9.07 11.80
N ALA A 143 -6.91 10.39 11.80
CA ALA A 143 -5.87 11.06 12.58
C ALA A 143 -6.01 10.84 14.09
N GLU A 144 -7.23 10.54 14.57
CA GLU A 144 -7.48 10.17 15.96
C GLU A 144 -7.03 8.74 16.29
N VAL A 145 -6.81 7.90 15.28
CA VAL A 145 -6.41 6.50 15.45
C VAL A 145 -4.88 6.39 15.45
N LYS A 146 -4.32 6.15 16.62
CA LYS A 146 -2.87 6.06 16.77
C LYS A 146 -2.25 4.97 15.89
N GLY A 147 -1.26 5.36 15.08
CA GLY A 147 -0.46 4.43 14.28
C GLY A 147 -1.12 3.97 12.99
N VAL A 148 -2.23 4.59 12.59
CA VAL A 148 -2.90 4.34 11.31
C VAL A 148 -2.93 5.62 10.49
N THR A 149 -2.78 5.51 9.20
CA THR A 149 -2.89 6.61 8.25
C THR A 149 -3.85 6.20 7.13
N TRP A 150 -4.86 7.03 6.90
CA TRP A 150 -5.72 6.92 5.74
C TRP A 150 -4.93 7.25 4.47
N LEU A 151 -5.13 6.49 3.39
CA LEU A 151 -4.43 6.72 2.12
C LEU A 151 -5.40 7.18 1.03
N SER A 152 -6.46 6.44 0.79
CA SER A 152 -7.46 6.80 -0.23
C SER A 152 -8.66 5.88 -0.18
N ALA A 153 -9.79 6.36 -0.77
CA ALA A 153 -10.94 5.52 -1.05
C ALA A 153 -10.84 4.84 -2.42
N GLY A 154 -11.48 3.69 -2.54
CA GLY A 154 -11.72 2.99 -3.80
C GLY A 154 -13.21 3.00 -4.16
N ALA A 155 -13.52 2.95 -5.46
CA ALA A 155 -14.88 2.76 -5.92
C ALA A 155 -15.27 1.28 -5.84
N TRP A 156 -16.55 1.02 -5.57
CA TRP A 156 -17.16 -0.30 -5.58
C TRP A 156 -18.37 -0.32 -6.51
N ASP A 157 -18.74 -1.51 -6.99
CA ASP A 157 -19.93 -1.65 -7.79
C ASP A 157 -21.20 -1.45 -6.96
N PRO A 158 -22.31 -0.96 -7.57
CA PRO A 158 -23.58 -0.82 -6.87
C PRO A 158 -24.05 -2.14 -6.28
N CYS A 159 -24.43 -2.12 -5.01
CA CYS A 159 -25.06 -3.28 -4.37
C CYS A 159 -26.48 -3.46 -4.88
N ASN A 160 -26.80 -4.66 -5.33
CA ASN A 160 -28.10 -5.04 -5.84
C ASN A 160 -28.68 -6.23 -5.05
N PHE A 161 -30.00 -6.35 -5.06
CA PHE A 161 -30.66 -7.50 -4.49
C PHE A 161 -30.56 -8.72 -5.44
N ALA A 162 -30.12 -9.84 -4.91
CA ALA A 162 -30.26 -11.15 -5.56
C ALA A 162 -31.45 -11.88 -4.95
N THR A 163 -32.48 -12.17 -5.74
CA THR A 163 -33.72 -12.80 -5.28
C THR A 163 -34.05 -14.06 -6.08
N SER A 164 -34.68 -15.03 -5.45
CA SER A 164 -35.15 -16.27 -6.09
C SER A 164 -36.42 -16.06 -6.92
N LYS A 165 -37.12 -14.95 -6.74
CA LYS A 165 -38.31 -14.57 -7.48
C LYS A 165 -38.24 -13.07 -7.82
N PRO A 166 -38.90 -12.60 -8.90
CA PRO A 166 -38.97 -11.18 -9.21
C PRO A 166 -39.62 -10.41 -8.04
N ILE A 167 -39.07 -9.22 -7.73
CA ILE A 167 -39.59 -8.28 -6.75
C ILE A 167 -40.05 -7.03 -7.51
N TYR A 168 -41.32 -6.71 -7.45
CA TYR A 168 -41.94 -5.56 -8.11
C TYR A 168 -42.53 -4.55 -7.13
N HIS A 169 -42.94 -5.03 -5.95
CA HIS A 169 -43.59 -4.23 -4.91
C HIS A 169 -42.95 -4.48 -3.55
N VAL A 170 -43.11 -3.54 -2.62
CA VAL A 170 -42.58 -3.66 -1.24
C VAL A 170 -43.15 -4.90 -0.53
N GLU A 171 -44.38 -5.27 -0.85
CA GLU A 171 -45.05 -6.44 -0.31
C GLU A 171 -44.38 -7.78 -0.67
N ASP A 172 -43.62 -7.79 -1.80
CA ASP A 172 -42.91 -8.98 -2.27
C ASP A 172 -41.72 -9.35 -1.39
N PHE A 173 -41.26 -8.42 -0.54
CA PHE A 173 -40.22 -8.68 0.48
C PHE A 173 -40.72 -9.43 1.69
N LYS A 174 -42.03 -9.65 1.84
CA LYS A 174 -42.58 -10.51 2.88
C LYS A 174 -42.31 -11.96 2.50
N GLY A 175 -41.39 -12.60 3.29
CA GLY A 175 -41.00 -13.99 3.12
C GLY A 175 -41.68 -14.92 4.07
#